data_8b159d841e0ff3f6bdff016a0edf927d
#
_entry.id   8b159d841e0ff3f6bdff016a0edf927d
#
_cell.length_a   1.000
_cell.length_b   1.000
_cell.length_c   1.000
_cell.angle_alpha   90.00
_cell.angle_beta   90.00
_cell.angle_gamma   90.00
#
_symmetry.space_group_name_H-M   'P 1'
#
loop_
_entity.id
_entity.type
_entity.pdbx_description
1 polymer ?
#
loop_
_entity_poly.entity_id
_entity_poly.type
_entity_poly.pdbx_seq_one_letter_code
_entity_poly.pdbx_strand_id
1 'polypeptide(L)'
;MKAPAGNDLNDRALTMMVCDDIRRELGNKMSFMGCYQGTLLVASVPVVLPRLCIYANALTPMGRPFKSLTWRVLMDEKTELAHVATTAESLRQGRKPSRKRIQGADNSRGAQRQSISTVFVFSPFLISRASVLQVVAETESGELLGPSLQIQVAPDAVG
;
A
#
# COMPACT_ATOMS: atom_id res chain seq x y z
N MET A 1 -23.75 24.37 16.86
CA MET A 1 -23.47 24.37 15.43
C MET A 1 -22.72 23.07 15.11
N LYS A 2 -23.35 22.13 14.43
CA LYS A 2 -22.75 20.83 14.10
C LYS A 2 -21.82 21.06 12.90
N ALA A 3 -20.53 20.81 13.05
CA ALA A 3 -19.60 20.87 11.93
C ALA A 3 -20.12 19.95 10.80
N PRO A 4 -20.02 20.37 9.51
CA PRO A 4 -20.40 19.51 8.41
C PRO A 4 -19.59 18.21 8.50
N ALA A 5 -20.24 17.08 8.32
CA ALA A 5 -19.61 15.78 8.21
C ALA A 5 -18.61 15.87 7.05
N GLY A 6 -17.35 16.07 7.37
CA GLY A 6 -16.27 16.03 6.40
C GLY A 6 -16.28 14.66 5.74
N ASN A 7 -16.07 14.64 4.45
CA ASN A 7 -15.99 13.43 3.64
C ASN A 7 -14.99 12.48 4.31
N ASP A 8 -15.45 11.40 4.94
CA ASP A 8 -14.64 10.52 5.80
C ASP A 8 -13.42 9.93 5.10
N LEU A 9 -13.41 9.94 3.77
CA LEU A 9 -12.29 9.47 2.96
C LEU A 9 -11.19 10.52 2.79
N ASN A 10 -11.48 11.83 2.88
CA ASN A 10 -10.48 12.88 2.63
C ASN A 10 -9.33 12.91 3.64
N ASP A 11 -9.56 12.39 4.86
CA ASP A 11 -8.53 12.35 5.91
C ASP A 11 -7.79 11.01 5.96
N ARG A 12 -8.18 10.05 5.16
CA ARG A 12 -7.53 8.75 5.01
C ARG A 12 -6.63 8.75 3.79
N ALA A 13 -5.55 7.98 3.88
CA ALA A 13 -4.59 7.87 2.78
C ALA A 13 -4.16 6.41 2.59
N LEU A 14 -3.91 6.05 1.35
CA LEU A 14 -3.30 4.79 0.97
C LEU A 14 -2.00 5.09 0.22
N THR A 15 -0.91 4.51 0.70
CA THR A 15 0.41 4.58 0.05
C THR A 15 0.81 3.20 -0.43
N MET A 16 1.58 3.15 -1.49
CA MET A 16 2.07 1.91 -2.09
C MET A 16 3.54 2.09 -2.50
N MET A 17 4.34 1.07 -2.24
CA MET A 17 5.69 0.95 -2.76
C MET A 17 5.82 -0.41 -3.44
N VAL A 18 6.28 -0.42 -4.69
CA VAL A 18 6.55 -1.64 -5.46
C VAL A 18 8.06 -1.78 -5.62
N CYS A 19 8.56 -2.98 -5.37
CA CYS A 19 10.00 -3.26 -5.41
C CYS A 19 10.29 -4.72 -5.76
N ASP A 20 11.55 -5.01 -6.05
CA ASP A 20 12.00 -6.37 -6.38
C ASP A 20 11.98 -7.28 -5.14
N ASP A 21 12.37 -6.78 -3.98
CA ASP A 21 12.40 -7.57 -2.75
C ASP A 21 12.18 -6.71 -1.50
N ILE A 22 11.57 -7.34 -0.48
CA ILE A 22 11.35 -6.75 0.84
C ILE A 22 11.93 -7.70 1.88
N ARG A 23 12.82 -7.20 2.72
CA ARG A 23 13.41 -7.96 3.82
C ARG A 23 12.99 -7.41 5.17
N ARG A 24 12.64 -8.31 6.08
CA ARG A 24 12.44 -7.96 7.49
C ARG A 24 13.78 -7.98 8.19
N GLU A 25 14.09 -6.89 8.87
CA GLU A 25 15.33 -6.69 9.60
C GLU A 25 15.09 -6.78 11.10
N LEU A 26 16.15 -6.96 11.87
CA LEU A 26 16.08 -6.89 13.32
C LEU A 26 15.58 -5.51 13.77
N GLY A 27 14.85 -5.47 14.89
CA GLY A 27 14.33 -4.22 15.45
C GLY A 27 13.09 -3.69 14.71
N ASN A 28 12.30 -4.58 14.11
CA ASN A 28 11.04 -4.25 13.43
C ASN A 28 11.20 -3.26 12.28
N LYS A 29 12.32 -3.38 11.55
CA LYS A 29 12.63 -2.59 10.35
C LYS A 29 12.38 -3.42 9.08
N MET A 30 12.24 -2.73 7.95
CA MET A 30 12.17 -3.35 6.64
C MET A 30 13.15 -2.66 5.69
N SER A 31 13.79 -3.47 4.83
CA SER A 31 14.60 -3.01 3.71
C SER A 31 13.85 -3.27 2.42
N PHE A 32 13.80 -2.26 1.56
CA PHE A 32 13.17 -2.31 0.25
C PHE A 32 14.27 -2.22 -0.81
N MET A 33 14.30 -3.15 -1.75
CA MET A 33 15.33 -3.22 -2.79
C MET A 33 14.71 -3.14 -4.17
N GLY A 34 15.30 -2.32 -5.05
CA GLY A 34 14.82 -2.15 -6.42
C GLY A 34 13.44 -1.51 -6.48
N CYS A 35 13.24 -0.35 -5.82
CA CYS A 35 11.95 0.33 -5.79
C CYS A 35 11.63 1.00 -7.12
N TYR A 36 10.46 0.70 -7.67
CA TYR A 36 9.94 1.32 -8.88
C TYR A 36 9.29 2.68 -8.56
N GLN A 37 9.64 3.69 -9.35
CA GLN A 37 9.14 5.05 -9.19
C GLN A 37 8.04 5.34 -10.21
N GLY A 38 6.87 4.72 -10.03
CA GLY A 38 5.70 4.93 -10.87
C GLY A 38 5.69 4.12 -12.18
N THR A 39 6.84 3.63 -12.64
CA THR A 39 6.95 2.84 -13.89
C THR A 39 7.84 1.63 -13.68
N LEU A 40 7.39 0.48 -14.16
CA LEU A 40 8.17 -0.75 -14.33
C LEU A 40 8.34 -0.95 -15.84
N LEU A 41 9.58 -0.86 -16.31
CA LEU A 41 9.90 -1.00 -17.72
C LEU A 41 10.47 -2.39 -17.99
N VAL A 42 9.89 -3.12 -18.93
CA VAL A 42 10.39 -4.42 -19.40
C VAL A 42 10.84 -4.33 -20.86
N ALA A 43 11.85 -5.10 -21.23
CA ALA A 43 12.37 -5.06 -22.61
C ALA A 43 11.40 -5.68 -23.61
N SER A 44 10.66 -6.70 -23.23
CA SER A 44 9.70 -7.41 -24.09
C SER A 44 8.63 -8.11 -23.24
N VAL A 45 7.54 -8.50 -23.87
CA VAL A 45 6.49 -9.34 -23.28
C VAL A 45 6.22 -10.55 -24.16
N PRO A 46 5.84 -11.72 -23.61
CA PRO A 46 5.69 -11.98 -22.19
C PRO A 46 7.04 -12.10 -21.47
N VAL A 47 7.11 -11.65 -20.23
CA VAL A 47 8.30 -11.78 -19.39
C VAL A 47 7.88 -12.19 -17.97
N VAL A 48 8.73 -12.98 -17.33
CA VAL A 48 8.52 -13.40 -15.94
C VAL A 48 9.57 -12.73 -15.06
N LEU A 49 9.11 -11.95 -14.09
CA LEU A 49 9.96 -11.48 -13.01
C LEU A 49 10.06 -12.58 -11.96
N PRO A 50 11.25 -12.88 -11.45
CA PRO A 50 11.42 -13.87 -10.38
C PRO A 50 10.58 -13.52 -9.14
N ARG A 51 10.46 -12.22 -8.87
CA ARG A 51 9.72 -11.71 -7.73
C ARG A 51 9.26 -10.27 -7.97
N LEU A 52 8.09 -9.94 -7.47
CA LEU A 52 7.58 -8.58 -7.34
C LEU A 52 6.93 -8.44 -5.96
N CYS A 53 7.32 -7.43 -5.21
CA CYS A 53 6.81 -7.14 -3.88
C CYS A 53 6.06 -5.82 -3.87
N ILE A 54 4.94 -5.78 -3.15
CA ILE A 54 4.16 -4.57 -2.93
C ILE A 54 4.01 -4.37 -1.43
N TYR A 55 4.49 -3.24 -0.93
CA TYR A 55 4.16 -2.75 0.41
C TYR A 55 3.03 -1.74 0.29
N ALA A 56 1.95 -1.95 1.01
CA ALA A 56 0.83 -1.02 1.06
C ALA A 56 0.58 -0.59 2.51
N ASN A 57 0.26 0.68 2.71
CA ASN A 57 0.01 1.25 4.02
C ASN A 57 -1.19 2.19 3.99
N ALA A 58 -2.19 1.88 4.80
CA ALA A 58 -3.39 2.69 4.99
C ALA A 58 -3.28 3.51 6.27
N LEU A 59 -3.59 4.79 6.16
CA LEU A 59 -3.53 5.77 7.23
C LEU A 59 -4.92 6.34 7.51
N THR A 60 -5.27 6.47 8.78
CA THR A 60 -6.50 7.14 9.23
C THR A 60 -6.24 7.94 10.50
N PRO A 61 -6.97 9.05 10.75
CA PRO A 61 -6.90 9.74 12.03
C PRO A 61 -7.25 8.82 13.21
N MET A 62 -6.55 8.94 14.34
CA MET A 62 -6.83 8.13 15.55
C MET A 62 -8.26 8.29 16.07
N GLY A 63 -8.90 9.43 15.84
CA GLY A 63 -10.29 9.66 16.20
C GLY A 63 -11.30 8.89 15.33
N ARG A 64 -10.86 8.34 14.20
CA ARG A 64 -11.69 7.57 13.25
C ARG A 64 -10.94 6.32 12.78
N PRO A 65 -10.64 5.38 13.70
CA PRO A 65 -9.88 4.18 13.36
C PRO A 65 -10.65 3.31 12.35
N PHE A 66 -9.94 2.53 11.56
CA PHE A 66 -10.57 1.57 10.66
C PHE A 66 -11.40 0.56 11.45
N LYS A 67 -12.64 0.34 11.03
CA LYS A 67 -13.54 -0.70 11.55
C LYS A 67 -13.40 -1.99 10.74
N SER A 68 -13.17 -1.84 9.44
CA SER A 68 -12.84 -2.92 8.52
C SER A 68 -11.79 -2.44 7.52
N LEU A 69 -10.95 -3.33 7.03
CA LEU A 69 -9.94 -3.03 6.04
C LEU A 69 -9.64 -4.30 5.23
N THR A 70 -9.95 -4.25 3.96
CA THR A 70 -9.67 -5.33 3.00
C THR A 70 -8.81 -4.78 1.88
N TRP A 71 -7.74 -5.48 1.59
CA TRP A 71 -6.75 -5.12 0.58
C TRP A 71 -7.00 -5.89 -0.70
N ARG A 72 -6.94 -5.20 -1.83
CA ARG A 72 -7.00 -5.80 -3.16
C ARG A 72 -5.87 -5.28 -4.02
N VAL A 73 -5.24 -6.16 -4.77
CA VAL A 73 -4.27 -5.81 -5.81
C VAL A 73 -4.94 -6.05 -7.15
N LEU A 74 -5.08 -5.00 -7.94
CA LEU A 74 -5.78 -5.03 -9.23
C LEU A 74 -4.81 -4.78 -10.38
N MET A 75 -5.03 -5.49 -11.47
CA MET A 75 -4.43 -5.24 -12.77
C MET A 75 -5.49 -4.66 -13.69
N ASP A 76 -5.18 -3.48 -14.29
CA ASP A 76 -6.09 -2.76 -15.19
C ASP A 76 -7.50 -2.54 -14.60
N GLU A 77 -7.57 -2.26 -13.29
CA GLU A 77 -8.81 -2.02 -12.52
C GLU A 77 -9.81 -3.19 -12.47
N LYS A 78 -9.56 -4.28 -13.17
CA LYS A 78 -10.52 -5.36 -13.39
C LYS A 78 -10.06 -6.72 -12.88
N THR A 79 -8.79 -7.05 -13.09
CA THR A 79 -8.26 -8.36 -12.71
C THR A 79 -7.70 -8.32 -11.32
N GLU A 80 -8.34 -9.02 -10.39
CA GLU A 80 -7.86 -9.15 -9.02
C GLU A 80 -6.71 -10.16 -8.97
N LEU A 81 -5.53 -9.72 -8.53
CA LEU A 81 -4.34 -10.55 -8.37
C LEU A 81 -4.21 -11.08 -6.94
N ALA A 82 -4.68 -10.33 -5.96
CA ALA A 82 -4.64 -10.69 -4.56
C ALA A 82 -5.75 -9.98 -3.78
N HIS A 83 -6.21 -10.64 -2.72
CA HIS A 83 -7.25 -10.16 -1.82
C HIS A 83 -6.93 -10.63 -0.40
N VAL A 84 -6.85 -9.68 0.54
CA VAL A 84 -6.53 -9.97 1.95
C VAL A 84 -7.37 -9.10 2.87
N ALA A 85 -8.16 -9.74 3.75
CA ALA A 85 -8.87 -9.03 4.81
C ALA A 85 -7.96 -8.86 6.03
N THR A 86 -7.90 -7.66 6.58
CA THR A 86 -7.20 -7.40 7.84
C THR A 86 -7.99 -7.99 9.00
N THR A 87 -7.32 -8.74 9.87
CA THR A 87 -7.96 -9.36 11.03
C THR A 87 -8.38 -8.31 12.07
N ALA A 88 -9.43 -8.63 12.84
CA ALA A 88 -9.87 -7.78 13.96
C ALA A 88 -8.74 -7.53 14.98
N GLU A 89 -7.85 -8.50 15.18
CA GLU A 89 -6.68 -8.37 16.05
C GLU A 89 -5.69 -7.33 15.51
N SER A 90 -5.36 -7.38 14.22
CA SER A 90 -4.48 -6.41 13.57
C SER A 90 -5.07 -5.00 13.62
N LEU A 91 -6.39 -4.86 13.43
CA LEU A 91 -7.07 -3.57 13.58
C LEU A 91 -6.99 -3.03 15.01
N ARG A 92 -7.11 -3.90 16.03
CA ARG A 92 -6.96 -3.50 17.44
C ARG A 92 -5.54 -3.12 17.80
N GLN A 93 -4.55 -3.85 17.31
CA GLN A 93 -3.13 -3.55 17.55
C GLN A 93 -2.75 -2.19 16.96
N GLY A 94 -3.22 -1.88 15.76
CA GLY A 94 -2.99 -0.59 15.11
C GLY A 94 -3.60 0.61 15.85
N ARG A 95 -4.55 0.38 16.77
CA ARG A 95 -5.16 1.43 17.63
C ARG A 95 -4.33 1.75 18.88
N LYS A 96 -3.40 0.89 19.27
CA LYS A 96 -2.59 1.11 20.48
C LYS A 96 -1.54 2.17 20.17
N PRO A 97 -1.50 3.28 20.92
CA PRO A 97 -0.41 4.24 20.80
C PRO A 97 0.90 3.54 21.09
N SER A 98 1.91 3.78 20.26
CA SER A 98 3.25 3.25 20.51
C SER A 98 3.70 3.67 21.92
N ARG A 99 3.92 2.70 22.81
CA ARG A 99 4.29 2.96 24.22
C ARG A 99 5.65 3.63 24.42
N LYS A 100 6.45 3.78 23.37
CA LYS A 100 7.70 4.53 23.40
C LYS A 100 7.49 5.97 22.91
N ARG A 101 6.71 6.75 23.64
CA ARG A 101 6.83 8.20 23.54
C ARG A 101 8.10 8.59 24.27
N ILE A 102 9.01 9.24 23.55
CA ILE A 102 10.11 9.96 24.16
C ILE A 102 9.47 11.02 25.06
N GLN A 103 9.69 10.93 26.38
CA GLN A 103 9.26 11.96 27.32
C GLN A 103 9.87 13.29 26.85
N GLY A 104 9.04 14.30 26.58
CA GLY A 104 9.48 15.62 26.14
C GLY A 104 9.20 15.97 24.67
N ALA A 105 8.67 15.07 23.85
CA ALA A 105 8.21 15.47 22.53
C ALA A 105 6.94 16.33 22.63
N ASP A 106 7.01 17.53 22.08
CA ASP A 106 5.87 18.45 21.97
C ASP A 106 4.76 17.78 21.16
N ASN A 107 3.66 17.44 21.84
CA ASN A 107 2.50 16.77 21.26
C ASN A 107 1.61 17.69 20.40
N SER A 108 1.95 18.97 20.27
CA SER A 108 1.14 19.97 19.58
C SER A 108 1.30 19.95 18.06
N ARG A 109 2.25 19.21 17.50
CA ARG A 109 2.57 19.19 16.07
C ARG A 109 2.29 17.85 15.42
N GLY A 110 1.04 17.61 15.09
CA GLY A 110 0.62 16.52 14.21
C GLY A 110 -0.51 15.66 14.79
N ALA A 111 -1.60 15.57 14.07
CA ALA A 111 -2.69 14.64 14.41
C ALA A 111 -2.14 13.20 14.41
N GLN A 112 -2.36 12.47 15.50
CA GLN A 112 -1.99 11.06 15.58
C GLN A 112 -2.79 10.26 14.56
N ARG A 113 -2.12 9.38 13.82
CA ARG A 113 -2.73 8.51 12.82
C ARG A 113 -2.54 7.05 13.18
N GLN A 114 -3.57 6.24 12.92
CA GLN A 114 -3.46 4.79 12.85
C GLN A 114 -2.83 4.43 11.50
N SER A 115 -1.84 3.55 11.52
CA SER A 115 -1.18 3.02 10.34
C SER A 115 -1.33 1.50 10.32
N ILE A 116 -1.87 0.96 9.24
CA ILE A 116 -2.00 -0.48 9.01
C ILE A 116 -1.36 -0.78 7.66
N SER A 117 -0.41 -1.71 7.66
CA SER A 117 0.32 -2.08 6.46
C SER A 117 0.19 -3.57 6.14
N THR A 118 0.38 -3.89 4.88
CA THR A 118 0.47 -5.26 4.36
C THR A 118 1.55 -5.37 3.30
N VAL A 119 2.03 -6.59 3.08
CA VAL A 119 3.00 -6.92 2.04
C VAL A 119 2.42 -8.00 1.16
N PHE A 120 2.44 -7.79 -0.14
CA PHE A 120 2.16 -8.82 -1.14
C PHE A 120 3.46 -9.24 -1.81
N VAL A 121 3.61 -10.54 -2.00
CA VAL A 121 4.76 -11.12 -2.69
C VAL A 121 4.24 -12.01 -3.82
N PHE A 122 4.58 -11.64 -5.04
CA PHE A 122 4.33 -12.44 -6.23
C PHE A 122 5.66 -13.07 -6.66
N SER A 123 5.75 -14.38 -6.66
CA SER A 123 6.96 -15.10 -7.03
C SER A 123 6.58 -16.45 -7.66
N PRO A 124 6.67 -16.57 -8.99
CA PRO A 124 7.01 -15.56 -9.97
C PRO A 124 5.88 -14.58 -10.29
N PHE A 125 6.19 -13.49 -11.02
CA PHE A 125 5.22 -12.52 -11.53
C PHE A 125 5.29 -12.46 -13.05
N LEU A 126 4.22 -12.88 -13.74
CA LEU A 126 4.12 -12.87 -15.19
C LEU A 126 3.59 -11.52 -15.69
N ILE A 127 4.32 -10.90 -16.60
CA ILE A 127 3.91 -9.72 -17.35
C ILE A 127 3.63 -10.15 -18.80
N SER A 128 2.36 -10.19 -19.19
CA SER A 128 1.93 -10.61 -20.52
C SER A 128 1.79 -9.44 -21.50
N ARG A 129 1.59 -8.23 -20.98
CA ARG A 129 1.38 -7.00 -21.77
C ARG A 129 1.61 -5.77 -20.90
N ALA A 130 1.71 -4.61 -21.52
CA ALA A 130 1.61 -3.33 -20.82
C ALA A 130 0.29 -3.25 -20.04
N SER A 131 0.36 -2.78 -18.81
CA SER A 131 -0.78 -2.80 -17.88
C SER A 131 -0.55 -1.82 -16.72
N VAL A 132 -1.57 -1.66 -15.88
CA VAL A 132 -1.53 -0.81 -14.69
C VAL A 132 -1.78 -1.65 -13.45
N LEU A 133 -0.89 -1.59 -12.49
CA LEU A 133 -1.00 -2.25 -11.19
C LEU A 133 -1.43 -1.24 -10.14
N GLN A 134 -2.45 -1.56 -9.35
CA GLN A 134 -2.97 -0.67 -8.31
C GLN A 134 -3.37 -1.45 -7.06
N VAL A 135 -3.15 -0.86 -5.89
CA VAL A 135 -3.71 -1.36 -4.64
C VAL A 135 -4.94 -0.54 -4.28
N VAL A 136 -5.99 -1.24 -3.87
CA VAL A 136 -7.22 -0.67 -3.35
C VAL A 136 -7.42 -1.18 -1.92
N ALA A 137 -7.82 -0.31 -1.03
CA ALA A 137 -8.21 -0.67 0.33
C ALA A 137 -9.69 -0.39 0.54
N GLU A 138 -10.49 -1.43 0.71
CA GLU A 138 -11.91 -1.31 1.06
C GLU A 138 -12.04 -1.10 2.56
N THR A 139 -12.76 -0.07 2.95
CA THR A 139 -13.02 0.27 4.35
C THR A 139 -14.53 0.33 4.63
N GLU A 140 -14.93 0.45 5.89
CA GLU A 140 -16.34 0.69 6.26
C GLU A 140 -16.92 1.99 5.69
N SER A 141 -16.06 2.91 5.24
CA SER A 141 -16.49 4.22 4.69
C SER A 141 -16.35 4.29 3.15
N GLY A 142 -15.89 3.22 2.51
CA GLY A 142 -15.68 3.15 1.07
C GLY A 142 -14.25 2.78 0.70
N GLU A 143 -13.95 2.85 -0.58
CA GLU A 143 -12.65 2.48 -1.14
C GLU A 143 -11.64 3.62 -1.07
N LEU A 144 -10.41 3.28 -0.66
CA LEU A 144 -9.23 4.12 -0.80
C LEU A 144 -8.43 3.62 -2.01
N LEU A 145 -8.24 4.49 -2.97
CA LEU A 145 -7.41 4.20 -4.13
C LEU A 145 -5.96 4.60 -3.83
N GLY A 146 -5.05 3.67 -3.98
CA GLY A 146 -3.62 3.92 -3.91
C GLY A 146 -3.06 4.50 -5.21
N PRO A 147 -1.80 4.91 -5.20
CA PRO A 147 -1.10 5.24 -6.44
C PRO A 147 -1.03 4.00 -7.35
N SER A 148 -0.83 4.21 -8.64
CA SER A 148 -0.67 3.13 -9.62
C SER A 148 0.77 2.99 -10.07
N LEU A 149 1.16 1.77 -10.46
CA LEU A 149 2.39 1.46 -11.17
C LEU A 149 2.07 1.17 -12.63
N GLN A 150 2.69 1.91 -13.55
CA GLN A 150 2.59 1.67 -14.98
C GLN A 150 3.59 0.58 -15.38
N ILE A 151 3.11 -0.53 -15.93
CA ILE A 151 3.97 -1.56 -16.53
C ILE A 151 4.04 -1.28 -18.02
N GLN A 152 5.22 -0.96 -18.52
CA GLN A 152 5.45 -0.56 -19.90
C GLN A 152 6.50 -1.46 -20.57
N VAL A 153 6.32 -1.64 -21.87
CA VAL A 153 7.33 -2.31 -22.71
C VAL A 153 8.22 -1.23 -23.31
N ALA A 154 9.54 -1.40 -23.18
CA ALA A 154 10.48 -0.47 -23.81
C ALA A 154 10.21 -0.41 -25.31
N PRO A 155 10.23 0.78 -25.93
CA PRO A 155 10.22 0.86 -27.37
C PRO A 155 11.45 0.13 -27.89
N ASP A 156 11.29 -0.70 -28.94
CA ASP A 156 12.40 -1.36 -29.59
C ASP A 156 13.49 -0.33 -29.85
N ALA A 157 14.68 -0.57 -29.31
CA ALA A 157 15.83 0.22 -29.69
C ALA A 157 16.03 -0.02 -31.18
N VAL A 158 15.63 0.96 -32.00
CA VAL A 158 15.91 0.94 -33.43
C VAL A 158 17.43 0.87 -33.56
N GLY A 159 17.90 -0.33 -33.90
CA GLY A 159 19.31 -0.59 -34.17
C GLY A 159 19.80 0.11 -35.43
#